data_7143bdb780e3c9e6a979b99c4e1bd36f
#
_entry.id   7143bdb780e3c9e6a979b99c4e1bd36f
#
_cell.length_a   1.000
_cell.length_b   1.000
_cell.length_c   1.000
_cell.angle_alpha   90.00
_cell.angle_beta   90.00
_cell.angle_gamma   90.00
#
_symmetry.space_group_name_H-M   'P 1'
#
loop_
_entity.id
_entity.type
_entity.pdbx_description
1 polymer ?
#
loop_
_entity_poly.entity_id
_entity_poly.type
_entity_poly.pdbx_seq_one_letter_code
_entity_poly.pdbx_strand_id
1 'polypeptide(L)'
;MLTTSAFMALALQCAPAVHPSTLYPVVKAESALNPYAIGVKDGALSRQPQSLAEALAAVKKLVEEGKSFAVGLGQVHRQHFDASDPRQVAEMFEPCHNLKRSAEELRRCYGQARPV
;
A
#
# COMPACT_ATOMS: atom_id res chain seq x y z
N MET A 1 -10.29 2.95 8.27
CA MET A 1 -10.32 1.60 7.69
C MET A 1 -11.46 1.49 6.70
N LEU A 2 -11.20 0.96 5.52
CA LEU A 2 -12.23 0.81 4.48
C LEU A 2 -13.16 -0.37 4.79
N THR A 3 -14.43 -0.21 4.43
CA THR A 3 -15.35 -1.35 4.41
C THR A 3 -15.08 -2.19 3.17
N THR A 4 -15.57 -3.44 3.18
CA THR A 4 -15.48 -4.32 2.02
C THR A 4 -16.17 -3.67 0.79
N SER A 5 -17.36 -3.09 0.99
CA SER A 5 -18.08 -2.43 -0.10
C SER A 5 -17.31 -1.24 -0.68
N ALA A 6 -16.75 -0.40 0.18
CA ALA A 6 -15.97 0.74 -0.25
C ALA A 6 -14.73 0.29 -1.02
N PHE A 7 -14.07 -0.77 -0.54
CA PHE A 7 -12.92 -1.33 -1.24
C PHE A 7 -13.28 -1.84 -2.63
N MET A 8 -14.39 -2.60 -2.73
CA MET A 8 -14.80 -3.16 -4.02
C MET A 8 -15.09 -2.08 -5.06
N ALA A 9 -15.78 -1.00 -4.64
CA ALA A 9 -16.03 0.13 -5.53
C ALA A 9 -14.75 0.81 -5.96
N LEU A 10 -13.83 1.00 -5.03
CA LEU A 10 -12.55 1.63 -5.28
C LEU A 10 -11.70 0.79 -6.25
N ALA A 11 -11.68 -0.52 -6.05
CA ALA A 11 -10.90 -1.44 -6.88
C ALA A 11 -11.40 -1.45 -8.32
N LEU A 12 -12.73 -1.45 -8.54
CA LEU A 12 -13.30 -1.39 -9.87
C LEU A 12 -12.89 -0.11 -10.60
N GLN A 13 -12.83 0.99 -9.89
CA GLN A 13 -12.52 2.29 -10.46
C GLN A 13 -11.02 2.49 -10.68
N CYS A 14 -10.19 2.07 -9.72
CA CYS A 14 -8.77 2.43 -9.68
C CYS A 14 -7.84 1.32 -10.15
N ALA A 15 -8.27 0.06 -10.11
CA ALA A 15 -7.46 -1.08 -10.48
C ALA A 15 -8.24 -2.08 -11.35
N PRO A 16 -8.81 -1.62 -12.49
CA PRO A 16 -9.68 -2.47 -13.30
C PRO A 16 -8.96 -3.65 -13.95
N ALA A 17 -7.63 -3.61 -14.01
CA ALA A 17 -6.84 -4.66 -14.64
C ALA A 17 -6.78 -5.94 -13.81
N VAL A 18 -7.12 -5.87 -12.53
CA VAL A 18 -7.15 -7.03 -11.63
C VAL A 18 -8.56 -7.14 -11.07
N HIS A 19 -9.14 -8.34 -11.18
CA HIS A 19 -10.50 -8.53 -10.68
C HIS A 19 -10.56 -8.25 -9.17
N PRO A 20 -11.59 -7.52 -8.68
CA PRO A 20 -11.68 -7.20 -7.25
C PRO A 20 -11.66 -8.41 -6.32
N SER A 21 -12.23 -9.54 -6.74
CA SER A 21 -12.22 -10.76 -5.94
C SER A 21 -10.81 -11.35 -5.79
N THR A 22 -9.91 -11.05 -6.73
CA THR A 22 -8.50 -11.43 -6.64
C THR A 22 -7.72 -10.46 -5.77
N LEU A 23 -8.01 -9.18 -5.92
CA LEU A 23 -7.29 -8.11 -5.23
C LEU A 23 -7.65 -8.04 -3.73
N TYR A 24 -8.92 -8.28 -3.39
CA TYR A 24 -9.41 -8.14 -2.03
C TYR A 24 -8.65 -8.98 -0.99
N PRO A 25 -8.45 -10.30 -1.20
CA PRO A 25 -7.72 -11.09 -0.20
C PRO A 25 -6.28 -10.61 -0.01
N VAL A 26 -5.64 -10.16 -1.08
CA VAL A 26 -4.27 -9.64 -1.02
C VAL A 26 -4.22 -8.38 -0.16
N VAL A 27 -5.08 -7.41 -0.46
CA VAL A 27 -5.10 -6.15 0.26
C VAL A 27 -5.51 -6.35 1.72
N LYS A 28 -6.48 -7.24 1.97
CA LYS A 28 -6.90 -7.56 3.33
C LYS A 28 -5.75 -8.15 4.14
N ALA A 29 -4.98 -9.06 3.54
CA ALA A 29 -3.82 -9.66 4.19
C ALA A 29 -2.71 -8.63 4.43
N GLU A 30 -2.50 -7.72 3.47
CA GLU A 30 -1.40 -6.77 3.54
C GLU A 30 -1.64 -5.63 4.53
N SER A 31 -2.84 -5.09 4.58
CA SER A 31 -3.12 -3.86 5.32
C SER A 31 -4.35 -3.91 6.21
N ALA A 32 -5.11 -5.01 6.20
CA ALA A 32 -6.40 -5.10 6.88
C ALA A 32 -7.35 -3.97 6.45
N LEU A 33 -7.23 -3.50 5.20
CA LEU A 33 -8.01 -2.42 4.60
C LEU A 33 -7.77 -1.05 5.27
N ASN A 34 -6.65 -0.88 5.95
CA ASN A 34 -6.25 0.41 6.51
C ASN A 34 -5.41 1.16 5.48
N PRO A 35 -5.90 2.28 4.92
CA PRO A 35 -5.13 3.02 3.91
C PRO A 35 -3.84 3.63 4.43
N TYR A 36 -3.69 3.74 5.75
CA TYR A 36 -2.49 4.30 6.39
C TYR A 36 -1.56 3.24 6.96
N ALA A 37 -1.77 1.97 6.64
CA ALA A 37 -0.95 0.88 7.18
C ALA A 37 0.51 0.99 6.75
N ILE A 38 1.42 0.71 7.67
CA ILE A 38 2.85 0.67 7.39
C ILE A 38 3.41 -0.64 7.94
N GLY A 39 4.01 -1.45 7.05
CA GLY A 39 4.69 -2.67 7.43
C GLY A 39 6.19 -2.44 7.44
N VAL A 40 6.84 -2.69 8.56
CA VAL A 40 8.28 -2.49 8.74
C VAL A 40 8.99 -3.83 8.66
N LYS A 41 10.03 -3.92 7.83
CA LYS A 41 10.82 -5.14 7.73
C LYS A 41 11.57 -5.37 9.04
N ASP A 42 11.50 -6.58 9.54
CA ASP A 42 12.17 -6.99 10.79
C ASP A 42 11.73 -6.19 12.01
N GLY A 43 10.47 -5.77 12.01
CA GLY A 43 9.91 -5.03 13.12
C GLY A 43 8.44 -4.72 12.90
N ALA A 44 7.92 -3.86 13.75
CA ALA A 44 6.55 -3.39 13.65
C ALA A 44 6.43 -2.04 14.34
N LEU A 45 5.47 -1.23 13.90
CA LEU A 45 5.12 -0.03 14.63
C LEU A 45 4.35 -0.42 15.89
N SER A 46 4.55 0.32 16.99
CA SER A 46 3.82 0.07 18.23
C SER A 46 2.31 0.27 18.03
N ARG A 47 1.94 1.16 17.11
CA ARG A 47 0.56 1.42 16.72
C ARG A 47 0.52 1.85 15.26
N GLN A 48 -0.46 1.33 14.52
CA GLN A 48 -0.63 1.73 13.13
C GLN A 48 -1.21 3.14 13.02
N PRO A 49 -0.76 3.95 12.05
CA PRO A 49 -1.31 5.28 11.84
C PRO A 49 -2.81 5.24 11.52
N GLN A 50 -3.54 6.23 12.03
CA GLN A 50 -4.98 6.36 11.80
C GLN A 50 -5.33 7.58 10.96
N SER A 51 -4.33 8.34 10.53
CA SER A 51 -4.53 9.53 9.71
C SER A 51 -3.32 9.73 8.80
N LEU A 52 -3.48 10.56 7.79
CA LEU A 52 -2.38 10.90 6.89
C LEU A 52 -1.24 11.57 7.66
N ALA A 53 -1.57 12.48 8.58
CA ALA A 53 -0.55 13.18 9.37
C ALA A 53 0.29 12.20 10.19
N GLU A 54 -0.35 11.24 10.85
CA GLU A 54 0.36 10.21 11.61
C GLU A 54 1.22 9.34 10.69
N ALA A 55 0.69 8.98 9.53
CA ALA A 55 1.41 8.15 8.56
C ALA A 55 2.65 8.88 8.03
N LEU A 56 2.52 10.15 7.69
CA LEU A 56 3.66 10.94 7.20
C LEU A 56 4.75 11.07 8.27
N ALA A 57 4.36 11.30 9.52
CA ALA A 57 5.31 11.39 10.63
C ALA A 57 6.04 10.07 10.85
N ALA A 58 5.31 8.95 10.77
CA ALA A 58 5.91 7.63 10.92
C ALA A 58 6.91 7.32 9.81
N VAL A 59 6.57 7.65 8.55
CA VAL A 59 7.48 7.45 7.43
C VAL A 59 8.75 8.27 7.59
N LYS A 60 8.61 9.52 7.99
CA LYS A 60 9.78 10.39 8.20
C LYS A 60 10.74 9.77 9.21
N LYS A 61 10.21 9.27 10.31
CA LYS A 61 11.02 8.62 11.34
C LYS A 61 11.70 7.36 10.81
N LEU A 62 10.98 6.53 10.07
CA LEU A 62 11.53 5.30 9.49
C LEU A 62 12.65 5.59 8.50
N VAL A 63 12.50 6.64 7.69
CA VAL A 63 13.55 7.07 6.75
C VAL A 63 14.79 7.51 7.53
N GLU A 64 14.62 8.30 8.59
CA GLU A 64 15.73 8.75 9.41
C GLU A 64 16.45 7.58 10.07
N GLU A 65 15.74 6.52 10.42
CA GLU A 65 16.29 5.31 11.03
C GLU A 65 16.86 4.31 10.01
N GLY A 66 16.74 4.61 8.73
CA GLY A 66 17.23 3.72 7.67
C GLY A 66 16.45 2.42 7.54
N LYS A 67 15.19 2.39 7.94
CA LYS A 67 14.37 1.17 7.92
C LYS A 67 13.79 0.90 6.53
N SER A 68 13.59 -0.38 6.25
CA SER A 68 12.87 -0.84 5.07
C SER A 68 11.40 -1.00 5.45
N PHE A 69 10.49 -0.50 4.60
CA PHE A 69 9.06 -0.53 4.91
C PHE A 69 8.22 -0.44 3.65
N ALA A 70 6.94 -0.76 3.81
CA ALA A 70 5.94 -0.66 2.76
C ALA A 70 4.73 0.08 3.30
N VAL A 71 3.98 0.75 2.43
CA VAL A 71 2.91 1.66 2.83
C VAL A 71 1.59 1.42 2.10
N GLY A 72 0.50 1.75 2.79
CA GLY A 72 -0.83 1.85 2.21
C GLY A 72 -1.54 0.53 2.04
N LEU A 73 -2.69 0.59 1.35
CA LEU A 73 -3.59 -0.56 1.18
C LEU A 73 -2.91 -1.80 0.63
N GLY A 74 -2.12 -1.65 -0.42
CA GLY A 74 -1.43 -2.77 -1.07
C GLY A 74 0.00 -2.97 -0.63
N GLN A 75 0.45 -2.21 0.36
CA GLN A 75 1.82 -2.28 0.88
C GLN A 75 2.87 -2.13 -0.21
N VAL A 76 2.92 -0.92 -0.79
CA VAL A 76 3.93 -0.57 -1.78
C VAL A 76 5.25 -0.29 -1.08
N HIS A 77 6.29 -1.01 -1.48
CA HIS A 77 7.61 -0.90 -0.84
C HIS A 77 8.27 0.45 -1.14
N ARG A 78 9.02 0.98 -0.16
CA ARG A 78 9.67 2.29 -0.28
C ARG A 78 10.60 2.40 -1.49
N GLN A 79 11.09 1.29 -2.02
CA GLN A 79 11.98 1.32 -3.19
C GLN A 79 11.28 1.78 -4.47
N HIS A 80 9.93 1.79 -4.48
CA HIS A 80 9.14 2.20 -5.64
C HIS A 80 8.76 3.67 -5.64
N PHE A 81 9.17 4.43 -4.64
CA PHE A 81 8.89 5.86 -4.56
C PHE A 81 9.97 6.55 -3.72
N ASP A 82 10.05 7.88 -3.83
CA ASP A 82 11.00 8.66 -3.04
C ASP A 82 10.40 8.95 -1.66
N ALA A 83 10.81 8.16 -0.66
CA ALA A 83 10.28 8.26 0.70
C ALA A 83 10.75 9.53 1.42
N SER A 84 11.72 10.25 0.86
CA SER A 84 12.15 11.54 1.43
C SER A 84 11.35 12.71 0.87
N ASP A 85 10.51 12.48 -0.15
CA ASP A 85 9.63 13.51 -0.72
C ASP A 85 8.24 13.38 -0.11
N PRO A 86 7.82 14.34 0.76
CA PRO A 86 6.51 14.25 1.41
C PRO A 86 5.33 14.15 0.46
N ARG A 87 5.44 14.76 -0.73
CA ARG A 87 4.38 14.70 -1.72
C ARG A 87 4.20 13.30 -2.27
N GLN A 88 5.30 12.63 -2.62
CA GLN A 88 5.23 11.25 -3.10
C GLN A 88 4.73 10.30 -2.03
N VAL A 89 5.16 10.52 -0.78
CA VAL A 89 4.67 9.70 0.33
C VAL A 89 3.16 9.86 0.51
N ALA A 90 2.66 11.10 0.46
CA ALA A 90 1.22 11.36 0.58
C ALA A 90 0.43 10.67 -0.54
N GLU A 91 0.94 10.71 -1.77
CA GLU A 91 0.31 10.02 -2.91
C GLU A 91 0.22 8.51 -2.66
N MET A 92 1.25 7.93 -2.07
CA MET A 92 1.27 6.49 -1.81
C MET A 92 0.28 6.06 -0.73
N PHE A 93 -0.18 6.98 0.13
CA PHE A 93 -1.24 6.71 1.09
C PHE A 93 -2.63 7.00 0.53
N GLU A 94 -2.73 7.64 -0.65
CA GLU A 94 -4.02 7.87 -1.29
C GLU A 94 -4.52 6.52 -1.81
N PRO A 95 -5.74 6.09 -1.41
CA PRO A 95 -6.21 4.73 -1.71
C PRO A 95 -6.22 4.35 -3.19
N CYS A 96 -6.73 5.22 -4.05
CA CYS A 96 -6.80 4.94 -5.48
C CYS A 96 -5.40 4.78 -6.10
N HIS A 97 -4.51 5.71 -5.78
CA HIS A 97 -3.13 5.70 -6.29
C HIS A 97 -2.39 4.44 -5.83
N ASN A 98 -2.54 4.10 -4.56
CA ASN A 98 -1.89 2.92 -3.98
C ASN A 98 -2.41 1.64 -4.61
N LEU A 99 -3.73 1.50 -4.77
CA LEU A 99 -4.32 0.31 -5.39
C LEU A 99 -3.87 0.15 -6.84
N LYS A 100 -3.83 1.25 -7.58
CA LYS A 100 -3.36 1.22 -8.97
C LYS A 100 -1.92 0.71 -9.03
N ARG A 101 -1.06 1.23 -8.19
CA ARG A 101 0.35 0.82 -8.13
C ARG A 101 0.50 -0.63 -7.72
N SER A 102 -0.26 -1.04 -6.70
CA SER A 102 -0.24 -2.43 -6.21
C SER A 102 -0.70 -3.42 -7.27
N ALA A 103 -1.74 -3.07 -8.01
CA ALA A 103 -2.26 -3.91 -9.09
C ALA A 103 -1.23 -4.06 -10.21
N GLU A 104 -0.51 -3.01 -10.54
CA GLU A 104 0.57 -3.06 -11.54
C GLU A 104 1.68 -4.02 -11.11
N GLU A 105 2.08 -3.95 -9.83
CA GLU A 105 3.09 -4.86 -9.29
C GLU A 105 2.62 -6.30 -9.30
N LEU A 106 1.37 -6.54 -8.92
CA LEU A 106 0.78 -7.88 -8.91
C LEU A 106 0.74 -8.47 -10.30
N ARG A 107 0.33 -7.70 -11.31
CA ARG A 107 0.32 -8.13 -12.69
C ARG A 107 1.73 -8.49 -13.19
N ARG A 108 2.70 -7.68 -12.82
CA ARG A 108 4.10 -7.93 -13.18
C ARG A 108 4.58 -9.24 -12.59
N CYS A 109 4.28 -9.49 -11.32
CA CYS A 109 4.65 -10.75 -10.66
C CYS A 109 4.01 -11.95 -11.33
N TYR A 110 2.71 -11.88 -11.64
CA TYR A 110 2.02 -12.97 -12.33
C TYR A 110 2.58 -13.21 -13.74
N GLY A 111 2.87 -12.13 -14.46
CA GLY A 111 3.47 -12.22 -15.78
C GLY A 111 4.83 -12.91 -15.76
N GLN A 112 5.63 -12.65 -14.76
CA GLN A 112 6.96 -13.25 -14.60
C GLN A 112 6.89 -14.68 -14.10
N ALA A 113 5.90 -15.00 -13.26
CA ALA A 113 5.76 -16.32 -12.67
C ALA A 113 5.09 -17.33 -13.59
N ARG A 114 4.42 -16.88 -14.64
CA ARG A 114 3.72 -17.75 -15.56
C ARG A 114 4.69 -18.50 -16.46
N PRO A 115 4.63 -19.83 -16.48
CA PRO A 115 5.36 -20.57 -17.49
C PRO A 115 4.78 -20.24 -18.87
N VAL A 116 5.62 -20.02 -19.79
CA VAL A 116 5.22 -19.71 -21.16
C VAL A 116 4.79 -20.99 -21.89
#